data_350ed18d4b1ac7390da741bfdd77dacd
#
_entry.id   350ed18d4b1ac7390da741bfdd77dacd
#
_cell.length_a   1.000
_cell.length_b   1.000
_cell.length_c   1.000
_cell.angle_alpha   90.00
_cell.angle_beta   90.00
_cell.angle_gamma   90.00
#
_symmetry.space_group_name_H-M   'P 1'
#
loop_
_entity.id
_entity.type
_entity.pdbx_description
1 polymer ?
#
loop_
_entity_poly.entity_id
_entity_poly.type
_entity_poly.pdbx_seq_one_letter_code
_entity_poly.pdbx_strand_id
1 'polypeptide(L)'
;MKIIIKSVNFDFKIKILKIYQLKTKQKLPISLDKAWSFLSDPKNLKEITPDKMNFRILSGADRSIYAGQIIQYKVTPMLGITTKWVTEITHVKDKEYFVDEQRFGPYSLWHHKHFVKEIDGGIEMEDIIDYKVPFGIFGQIAHILYVK
;
A
#
# COMPACT_ATOMS: atom_id res chain seq x y z
N MET A 1 31.91 38.00 33.40
CA MET A 1 30.60 37.79 32.79
C MET A 1 30.29 36.27 32.84
N LYS A 2 29.46 35.82 33.80
CA LYS A 2 29.08 34.41 33.93
C LYS A 2 27.86 34.14 33.02
N ILE A 3 28.03 33.33 32.01
CA ILE A 3 26.91 32.85 31.17
C ILE A 3 26.27 31.69 31.93
N ILE A 4 25.05 31.92 32.44
CA ILE A 4 24.22 30.85 33.01
C ILE A 4 23.48 30.17 31.87
N ILE A 5 23.94 28.99 31.47
CA ILE A 5 23.22 28.15 30.56
C ILE A 5 22.10 27.48 31.38
N LYS A 6 20.84 27.93 31.21
CA LYS A 6 19.67 27.19 31.71
C LYS A 6 19.56 25.91 30.90
N SER A 7 19.67 24.77 31.58
CA SER A 7 19.40 23.49 30.99
C SER A 7 17.93 23.42 30.55
N VAL A 8 17.69 23.35 29.24
CA VAL A 8 16.36 23.07 28.70
C VAL A 8 16.21 21.57 28.72
N ASN A 9 15.45 21.05 29.68
CA ASN A 9 15.05 19.65 29.68
C ASN A 9 14.05 19.43 28.53
N PHE A 10 14.51 18.91 27.40
CA PHE A 10 13.67 18.39 26.35
C PHE A 10 13.21 16.99 26.77
N ASP A 11 11.98 16.88 27.28
CA ASP A 11 11.33 15.60 27.53
C ASP A 11 10.86 15.03 26.17
N PHE A 12 11.75 14.32 25.48
CA PHE A 12 11.46 13.68 24.20
C PHE A 12 10.65 12.42 24.48
N LYS A 13 9.33 12.52 24.57
CA LYS A 13 8.46 11.35 24.51
C LYS A 13 8.58 10.72 23.13
N ILE A 14 9.41 9.69 23.00
CA ILE A 14 9.48 8.83 21.80
C ILE A 14 8.11 8.18 21.67
N LYS A 15 7.29 8.71 20.77
CA LYS A 15 6.01 8.09 20.41
C LYS A 15 6.33 6.87 19.56
N ILE A 16 6.27 5.68 20.14
CA ILE A 16 6.46 4.42 19.41
C ILE A 16 5.41 4.39 18.30
N LEU A 17 5.87 4.43 17.05
CA LEU A 17 5.03 4.34 15.86
C LEU A 17 4.62 2.88 15.69
N LYS A 18 3.34 2.55 15.89
CA LYS A 18 2.83 1.21 15.64
C LYS A 18 2.60 1.04 14.13
N ILE A 19 3.39 0.20 13.50
CA ILE A 19 3.21 -0.27 12.14
C ILE A 19 2.55 -1.65 12.22
N TYR A 20 1.54 -1.87 11.40
CA TYR A 20 0.87 -3.15 11.23
C TYR A 20 1.38 -3.81 9.97
N GLN A 21 1.38 -5.15 9.96
CA GLN A 21 1.69 -5.92 8.77
C GLN A 21 0.54 -6.89 8.47
N LEU A 22 0.11 -6.90 7.22
CA LEU A 22 -0.76 -7.91 6.65
C LEU A 22 0.06 -8.72 5.65
N LYS A 23 -0.04 -10.05 5.76
CA LYS A 23 0.63 -10.97 4.85
C LYS A 23 -0.36 -12.00 4.35
N THR A 24 -0.47 -12.14 3.04
CA THR A 24 -1.34 -13.13 2.42
C THR A 24 -0.58 -13.93 1.36
N LYS A 25 -1.01 -15.17 1.15
CA LYS A 25 -0.52 -16.03 0.08
C LYS A 25 -1.67 -16.71 -0.62
N GLN A 26 -1.56 -16.83 -1.92
CA GLN A 26 -2.51 -17.57 -2.74
C GLN A 26 -1.81 -18.32 -3.86
N LYS A 27 -2.37 -19.48 -4.23
CA LYS A 27 -1.90 -20.27 -5.36
C LYS A 27 -2.94 -20.22 -6.47
N LEU A 28 -2.48 -19.97 -7.68
CA LEU A 28 -3.34 -19.84 -8.85
C LEU A 28 -2.88 -20.81 -9.96
N PRO A 29 -3.78 -21.58 -10.57
CA PRO A 29 -3.44 -22.54 -11.64
C PRO A 29 -3.32 -21.83 -13.00
N ILE A 30 -2.44 -20.82 -13.07
CA ILE A 30 -2.14 -20.04 -14.28
C ILE A 30 -0.63 -19.92 -14.47
N SER A 31 -0.18 -19.65 -15.70
CA SER A 31 1.24 -19.42 -15.97
C SER A 31 1.73 -18.10 -15.37
N LEU A 32 3.02 -18.02 -15.09
CA LEU A 32 3.68 -16.80 -14.60
C LEU A 32 3.49 -15.63 -15.58
N ASP A 33 3.59 -15.88 -16.89
CA ASP A 33 3.37 -14.87 -17.93
C ASP A 33 1.97 -14.27 -17.87
N LYS A 34 0.95 -15.10 -17.71
CA LYS A 34 -0.44 -14.64 -17.60
C LYS A 34 -0.66 -13.85 -16.32
N ALA A 35 -0.11 -14.30 -15.20
CA ALA A 35 -0.19 -13.59 -13.92
C ALA A 35 0.52 -12.24 -14.01
N TRP A 36 1.74 -12.21 -14.52
CA TRP A 36 2.51 -10.98 -14.63
C TRP A 36 1.89 -9.97 -15.59
N SER A 37 1.41 -10.42 -16.74
CA SER A 37 0.67 -9.56 -17.68
C SER A 37 -0.53 -8.90 -17.04
N PHE A 38 -1.26 -9.60 -16.17
CA PHE A 38 -2.38 -9.05 -15.42
C PHE A 38 -1.92 -8.07 -14.35
N LEU A 39 -0.95 -8.45 -13.51
CA LEU A 39 -0.46 -7.68 -12.38
C LEU A 39 0.28 -6.41 -12.81
N SER A 40 0.99 -6.46 -13.94
CA SER A 40 1.77 -5.34 -14.46
C SER A 40 0.94 -4.30 -15.23
N ASP A 41 -0.34 -4.53 -15.48
CA ASP A 41 -1.22 -3.52 -16.06
C ASP A 41 -2.05 -2.83 -14.97
N PRO A 42 -1.78 -1.55 -14.65
CA PRO A 42 -2.50 -0.83 -13.60
C PRO A 42 -4.02 -0.73 -13.85
N LYS A 43 -4.49 -0.88 -15.09
CA LYS A 43 -5.92 -0.85 -15.42
C LYS A 43 -6.67 -2.00 -14.79
N ASN A 44 -6.01 -3.14 -14.61
CA ASN A 44 -6.58 -4.33 -13.99
C ASN A 44 -6.85 -4.17 -12.49
N LEU A 45 -6.30 -3.13 -11.85
CA LEU A 45 -6.61 -2.83 -10.45
C LEU A 45 -8.12 -2.63 -10.22
N LYS A 46 -8.83 -2.12 -11.23
CA LYS A 46 -10.28 -2.00 -11.19
C LYS A 46 -10.99 -3.36 -11.10
N GLU A 47 -10.47 -4.38 -11.77
CA GLU A 47 -11.08 -5.73 -11.84
C GLU A 47 -11.01 -6.46 -10.49
N ILE A 48 -9.98 -6.17 -9.69
CA ILE A 48 -9.76 -6.80 -8.39
C ILE A 48 -10.22 -5.93 -7.21
N THR A 49 -10.63 -4.69 -7.48
CA THR A 49 -11.15 -3.80 -6.44
C THR A 49 -12.66 -3.96 -6.32
N PRO A 50 -13.20 -4.25 -5.11
CA PRO A 50 -14.64 -4.41 -4.93
C PRO A 50 -15.44 -3.20 -5.42
N ASP A 51 -16.56 -3.42 -6.13
CA ASP A 51 -17.42 -2.37 -6.70
C ASP A 51 -17.86 -1.33 -5.68
N LYS A 52 -18.13 -1.75 -4.43
CA LYS A 52 -18.51 -0.86 -3.33
C LYS A 52 -17.46 0.21 -3.00
N MET A 53 -16.23 0.02 -3.44
CA MET A 53 -15.15 0.99 -3.24
C MET A 53 -15.14 2.08 -4.30
N ASN A 54 -16.02 2.05 -5.32
CA ASN A 54 -16.12 3.06 -6.38
C ASN A 54 -14.76 3.47 -6.96
N PHE A 55 -13.94 2.46 -7.25
CA PHE A 55 -12.57 2.67 -7.72
C PHE A 55 -12.55 3.30 -9.12
N ARG A 56 -11.79 4.36 -9.28
CA ARG A 56 -11.64 5.06 -10.57
C ARG A 56 -10.22 5.59 -10.74
N ILE A 57 -9.53 5.12 -11.79
CA ILE A 57 -8.23 5.64 -12.21
C ILE A 57 -8.42 7.04 -12.79
N LEU A 58 -7.57 7.98 -12.40
CA LEU A 58 -7.56 9.37 -12.88
C LEU A 58 -6.41 9.62 -13.87
N SER A 59 -5.22 9.04 -13.61
CA SER A 59 -4.04 9.19 -14.47
C SER A 59 -2.96 8.16 -14.13
N GLY A 60 -1.97 8.04 -15.00
CA GLY A 60 -0.76 7.26 -14.77
C GLY A 60 -0.86 5.76 -15.09
N ALA A 61 -1.98 5.29 -15.67
CA ALA A 61 -2.19 3.88 -16.04
C ALA A 61 -2.18 3.67 -17.56
N ASP A 62 -1.38 4.42 -18.29
CA ASP A 62 -1.32 4.39 -19.76
C ASP A 62 -0.43 3.27 -20.30
N ARG A 63 0.38 2.66 -19.45
CA ARG A 63 1.32 1.56 -19.77
C ARG A 63 1.50 0.61 -18.60
N SER A 64 2.22 -0.49 -18.82
CA SER A 64 2.64 -1.41 -17.76
C SER A 64 3.47 -0.70 -16.69
N ILE A 65 3.48 -1.26 -15.48
CA ILE A 65 4.20 -0.69 -14.33
C ILE A 65 5.70 -0.57 -14.58
N TYR A 66 6.27 0.51 -14.05
CA TYR A 66 7.72 0.75 -14.01
C TYR A 66 8.10 1.53 -12.74
N ALA A 67 9.35 1.39 -12.31
CA ALA A 67 9.85 2.10 -11.12
C ALA A 67 9.83 3.63 -11.34
N GLY A 68 9.24 4.36 -10.38
CA GLY A 68 9.01 5.81 -10.46
C GLY A 68 7.66 6.21 -11.08
N GLN A 69 6.82 5.25 -11.48
CA GLN A 69 5.48 5.55 -12.02
C GLN A 69 4.56 6.07 -10.92
N ILE A 70 3.88 7.19 -11.22
CA ILE A 70 2.85 7.75 -10.34
C ILE A 70 1.48 7.44 -10.91
N ILE A 71 0.63 6.79 -10.13
CA ILE A 71 -0.75 6.46 -10.49
C ILE A 71 -1.69 7.19 -9.53
N GLN A 72 -2.70 7.86 -10.08
CA GLN A 72 -3.71 8.56 -9.30
C GLN A 72 -5.07 7.91 -9.49
N TYR A 73 -5.78 7.71 -8.40
CA TYR A 73 -7.15 7.19 -8.43
C TYR A 73 -8.01 7.76 -7.30
N LYS A 74 -9.31 7.58 -7.45
CA LYS A 74 -10.31 7.82 -6.41
C LYS A 74 -10.79 6.47 -5.91
N VAL A 75 -11.00 6.39 -4.60
CA VAL A 75 -11.51 5.20 -3.94
C VAL A 75 -12.37 5.60 -2.74
N THR A 76 -13.39 4.80 -2.45
CA THR A 76 -14.27 4.99 -1.28
C THR A 76 -14.04 3.83 -0.31
N PRO A 77 -12.94 3.82 0.48
CA PRO A 77 -12.53 2.64 1.22
C PRO A 77 -13.42 2.34 2.42
N MET A 78 -13.93 3.36 3.12
CA MET A 78 -14.71 3.18 4.35
C MET A 78 -15.71 4.33 4.53
N LEU A 79 -16.83 4.06 5.21
CA LEU A 79 -17.85 5.05 5.62
C LEU A 79 -18.40 5.89 4.46
N GLY A 80 -18.30 5.43 3.20
CA GLY A 80 -18.77 6.18 2.04
C GLY A 80 -17.97 7.44 1.71
N ILE A 81 -16.81 7.66 2.34
CA ILE A 81 -15.98 8.85 2.10
C ILE A 81 -15.04 8.58 0.94
N THR A 82 -15.28 9.28 -0.19
CA THR A 82 -14.39 9.22 -1.34
C THR A 82 -13.10 10.00 -1.07
N THR A 83 -11.98 9.34 -1.26
CA THR A 83 -10.64 9.93 -1.11
C THR A 83 -9.84 9.82 -2.41
N LYS A 84 -8.92 10.74 -2.61
CA LYS A 84 -7.89 10.61 -3.64
C LYS A 84 -6.76 9.76 -3.08
N TRP A 85 -6.24 8.88 -3.92
CA TRP A 85 -5.10 8.05 -3.60
C TRP A 85 -4.04 8.22 -4.69
N VAL A 86 -2.82 8.49 -4.29
CA VAL A 86 -1.66 8.61 -5.18
C VAL A 86 -0.67 7.54 -4.78
N THR A 87 -0.39 6.65 -5.70
CA THR A 87 0.59 5.56 -5.54
C THR A 87 1.82 5.86 -6.39
N GLU A 88 2.98 5.56 -5.86
CA GLU A 88 4.21 5.39 -6.63
C GLU A 88 4.59 3.91 -6.68
N ILE A 89 4.87 3.41 -7.87
CA ILE A 89 5.54 2.12 -8.03
C ILE A 89 7.03 2.36 -7.81
N THR A 90 7.55 1.93 -6.67
CA THR A 90 8.94 2.24 -6.28
C THR A 90 9.96 1.25 -6.84
N HIS A 91 9.56 -0.01 -6.98
CA HIS A 91 10.42 -1.09 -7.46
C HIS A 91 9.65 -2.01 -8.40
N VAL A 92 10.31 -2.47 -9.45
CA VAL A 92 9.81 -3.51 -10.34
C VAL A 92 10.94 -4.44 -10.72
N LYS A 93 10.74 -5.74 -10.54
CA LYS A 93 11.57 -6.80 -11.11
C LYS A 93 10.65 -7.73 -11.90
N ASP A 94 10.84 -7.75 -13.21
CA ASP A 94 9.95 -8.45 -14.15
C ASP A 94 9.72 -9.89 -13.72
N LYS A 95 8.44 -10.31 -13.66
CA LYS A 95 7.99 -11.65 -13.29
C LYS A 95 8.44 -12.16 -11.91
N GLU A 96 8.89 -11.27 -11.03
CA GLU A 96 9.29 -11.64 -9.68
C GLU A 96 8.54 -10.81 -8.62
N TYR A 97 8.60 -9.47 -8.71
CA TYR A 97 7.92 -8.61 -7.76
C TYR A 97 7.78 -7.17 -8.23
N PHE A 98 6.88 -6.45 -7.61
CA PHE A 98 6.87 -5.00 -7.59
C PHE A 98 6.46 -4.48 -6.21
N VAL A 99 6.76 -3.21 -5.98
CA VAL A 99 6.43 -2.51 -4.73
C VAL A 99 5.71 -1.24 -5.07
N ASP A 100 4.56 -1.02 -4.43
CA ASP A 100 3.83 0.24 -4.48
C ASP A 100 3.76 0.91 -3.12
N GLU A 101 3.83 2.24 -3.12
CA GLU A 101 3.75 3.06 -1.92
C GLU A 101 2.73 4.18 -2.09
N GLN A 102 1.89 4.36 -1.09
CA GLN A 102 1.03 5.52 -1.04
C GLN A 102 1.86 6.78 -0.79
N ARG A 103 1.80 7.73 -1.72
CA ARG A 103 2.37 9.08 -1.54
C ARG A 103 1.36 10.03 -0.91
N PHE A 104 0.09 9.94 -1.34
CA PHE A 104 -1.04 10.65 -0.73
C PHE A 104 -2.24 9.71 -0.63
N GLY A 105 -2.96 9.76 0.48
CA GLY A 105 -4.10 8.90 0.69
C GLY A 105 -4.50 8.77 2.16
N PRO A 106 -5.38 7.82 2.49
CA PRO A 106 -5.98 7.71 3.81
C PRO A 106 -5.06 7.16 4.90
N TYR A 107 -3.94 6.53 4.55
CA TYR A 107 -3.00 5.96 5.51
C TYR A 107 -1.83 6.90 5.80
N SER A 108 -1.24 6.78 6.98
CA SER A 108 0.02 7.49 7.33
C SER A 108 1.26 6.77 6.77
N LEU A 109 1.13 5.49 6.48
CA LEU A 109 2.09 4.63 5.79
C LEU A 109 1.29 3.58 5.05
N TRP A 110 1.67 3.29 3.82
CA TRP A 110 1.23 2.16 3.03
C TRP A 110 2.40 1.76 2.12
N HIS A 111 2.96 0.59 2.39
CA HIS A 111 4.06 0.01 1.64
C HIS A 111 3.68 -1.43 1.31
N HIS A 112 3.38 -1.69 0.05
CA HIS A 112 2.83 -2.94 -0.42
C HIS A 112 3.79 -3.63 -1.37
N LYS A 113 4.17 -4.83 -1.03
CA LYS A 113 5.08 -5.68 -1.79
C LYS A 113 4.28 -6.83 -2.38
N HIS A 114 4.35 -7.00 -3.69
CA HIS A 114 3.72 -8.06 -4.46
C HIS A 114 4.81 -8.98 -4.99
N PHE A 115 4.84 -10.21 -4.54
CA PHE A 115 5.74 -11.24 -5.05
C PHE A 115 4.97 -12.26 -5.85
N VAL A 116 5.58 -12.76 -6.91
CA VAL A 116 5.05 -13.86 -7.70
C VAL A 116 6.17 -14.81 -8.06
N LYS A 117 5.90 -16.11 -7.98
CA LYS A 117 6.86 -17.15 -8.39
C LYS A 117 6.15 -18.35 -8.98
N GLU A 118 6.81 -19.02 -9.89
CA GLU A 118 6.37 -20.31 -10.40
C GLU A 118 6.43 -21.40 -9.31
N ILE A 119 5.42 -22.26 -9.32
CA ILE A 119 5.35 -23.47 -8.52
C ILE A 119 4.80 -24.62 -9.40
N ASP A 120 4.87 -25.84 -8.92
CA ASP A 120 4.23 -26.94 -9.59
C ASP A 120 2.73 -26.72 -9.72
N GLY A 121 2.22 -26.80 -10.97
CA GLY A 121 0.81 -26.57 -11.31
C GLY A 121 0.34 -25.10 -11.37
N GLY A 122 1.24 -24.11 -11.36
CA GLY A 122 0.87 -22.70 -11.49
C GLY A 122 1.83 -21.72 -10.85
N ILE A 123 1.28 -20.72 -10.13
CA ILE A 123 2.05 -19.70 -9.41
C ILE A 123 1.65 -19.60 -7.95
N GLU A 124 2.56 -19.12 -7.11
CA GLU A 124 2.27 -18.59 -5.78
C GLU A 124 2.46 -17.07 -5.79
N MET A 125 1.42 -16.34 -5.39
CA MET A 125 1.48 -14.91 -5.09
C MET A 125 1.58 -14.71 -3.59
N GLU A 126 2.42 -13.74 -3.18
CA GLU A 126 2.53 -13.30 -1.80
C GLU A 126 2.44 -11.77 -1.74
N ASP A 127 1.48 -11.27 -0.97
CA ASP A 127 1.31 -9.85 -0.69
C ASP A 127 1.74 -9.56 0.74
N ILE A 128 2.58 -8.54 0.92
CA ILE A 128 3.00 -8.06 2.22
C ILE A 128 2.76 -6.56 2.29
N ILE A 129 1.82 -6.16 3.16
CA ILE A 129 1.45 -4.77 3.35
C ILE A 129 1.92 -4.31 4.72
N ASP A 130 2.87 -3.39 4.77
CA ASP A 130 3.23 -2.66 5.97
C ASP A 130 2.46 -1.34 5.98
N TYR A 131 1.61 -1.11 6.99
CA TYR A 131 0.75 0.06 7.01
C TYR A 131 0.61 0.67 8.40
N LYS A 132 0.25 1.96 8.38
CA LYS A 132 -0.07 2.72 9.58
C LYS A 132 -1.33 3.54 9.36
N VAL A 133 -2.28 3.39 10.28
CA VAL A 133 -3.50 4.19 10.28
C VAL A 133 -3.22 5.62 10.75
N PRO A 134 -3.93 6.63 10.22
CA PRO A 134 -3.82 8.01 10.68
C PRO A 134 -4.44 8.20 12.09
N PHE A 135 -4.32 9.40 12.65
CA PHE A 135 -4.96 9.82 13.90
C PHE A 135 -4.51 9.07 15.17
N GLY A 136 -3.35 8.44 15.19
CA GLY A 136 -2.75 7.85 16.39
C GLY A 136 -3.68 6.86 17.12
N ILE A 137 -3.99 7.11 18.41
CA ILE A 137 -4.81 6.22 19.23
C ILE A 137 -6.24 6.09 18.69
N PHE A 138 -6.86 7.16 18.21
CA PHE A 138 -8.22 7.11 17.65
C PHE A 138 -8.27 6.25 16.37
N GLY A 139 -7.28 6.36 15.49
CA GLY A 139 -7.16 5.49 14.33
C GLY A 139 -6.94 4.02 14.71
N GLN A 140 -6.20 3.74 15.78
CA GLN A 140 -6.00 2.37 16.29
C GLN A 140 -7.29 1.75 16.84
N ILE A 141 -8.12 2.52 17.55
CA ILE A 141 -9.42 2.06 18.04
C ILE A 141 -10.34 1.74 16.85
N ALA A 142 -10.43 2.64 15.87
CA ALA A 142 -11.21 2.41 14.66
C ALA A 142 -10.71 1.16 13.90
N HIS A 143 -9.41 0.96 13.78
CA HIS A 143 -8.82 -0.22 13.15
C HIS A 143 -9.26 -1.54 13.82
N ILE A 144 -9.25 -1.59 15.17
CA ILE A 144 -9.68 -2.79 15.91
C ILE A 144 -11.16 -3.09 15.69
N LEU A 145 -11.99 -2.07 15.56
CA LEU A 145 -13.44 -2.23 15.41
C LEU A 145 -13.85 -2.60 13.97
N TYR A 146 -13.06 -2.29 12.95
CA TYR A 146 -13.45 -2.45 11.54
C TYR A 146 -12.60 -3.42 10.73
N VAL A 147 -11.41 -3.82 11.21
CA VAL A 147 -10.48 -4.71 10.47
C VAL A 147 -10.33 -6.08 11.12
N LYS A 148 -10.82 -6.26 12.34
CA LYS A 148 -11.00 -7.55 13.00
C LYS A 148 -12.49 -7.89 12.94
#